data_cd722199e6124bd08d9cecbdad9aaea2
#
_entry.id   cd722199e6124bd08d9cecbdad9aaea2
#
_cell.length_a   1.000
_cell.length_b   1.000
_cell.length_c   1.000
_cell.angle_alpha   90.00
_cell.angle_beta   90.00
_cell.angle_gamma   90.00
#
_symmetry.space_group_name_H-M   'P 1'
#
loop_
_entity.id
_entity.type
_entity.pdbx_description
1 polymer ?
#
loop_
_entity_poly.entity_id
_entity_poly.type
_entity_poly.pdbx_seq_one_letter_code
_entity_poly.pdbx_strand_id
1 'polypeptide(L)'
;MLVHEDFLALRFPADPREVAPLRHQLREWLQDSGFTEDEAIDLVLAVSEAVNNSVEHAYPAPARGTVEVSARIGDDGAVHVEVTDHGRWRVPPPALTTRGRGLLLMRESVDEVEIARSANGTTVRLTRTRVSVPAERPAPPEYEVHVYETSSGVVAVVRGNVPVTAGPSLRRTLITAARGGSVPLTVDLTRLGERKGGVEHALRAVSEALEAAGNRLTVCPR
;
A
#
# COMPACT_ATOMS: atom_id res chain seq x y z
N MET A 1 -10.40 11.18 4.55
CA MET A 1 -9.78 9.94 4.09
C MET A 1 -10.75 8.81 4.37
N LEU A 2 -11.18 8.09 3.35
CA LEU A 2 -11.95 6.86 3.48
C LEU A 2 -11.05 5.76 2.90
N VAL A 3 -10.71 4.76 3.71
CA VAL A 3 -9.97 3.56 3.29
C VAL A 3 -10.87 2.37 3.58
N HIS A 4 -11.22 1.64 2.53
CA HIS A 4 -11.81 0.31 2.59
C HIS A 4 -10.78 -0.65 1.97
N GLU A 5 -10.87 -1.96 2.25
CA GLU A 5 -9.93 -2.94 1.69
C GLU A 5 -9.80 -2.81 0.16
N ASP A 6 -10.89 -2.50 -0.56
CA ASP A 6 -10.93 -2.37 -2.01
C ASP A 6 -11.00 -0.93 -2.54
N PHE A 7 -10.91 0.09 -1.67
CA PHE A 7 -11.10 1.48 -2.07
C PHE A 7 -10.27 2.46 -1.24
N LEU A 8 -9.56 3.37 -1.93
CA LEU A 8 -8.84 4.51 -1.37
C LEU A 8 -9.41 5.81 -1.96
N ALA A 9 -9.70 6.81 -1.13
CA ALA A 9 -10.06 8.16 -1.57
C ALA A 9 -9.31 9.21 -0.78
N LEU A 10 -8.62 10.08 -1.50
CA LEU A 10 -7.82 11.17 -0.96
C LEU A 10 -8.25 12.48 -1.62
N ARG A 11 -8.30 13.56 -0.84
CA ARG A 11 -8.51 14.91 -1.33
C ARG A 11 -7.59 15.85 -0.56
N PHE A 12 -6.80 16.64 -1.28
CA PHE A 12 -5.79 17.50 -0.71
C PHE A 12 -5.60 18.79 -1.54
N PRO A 13 -5.00 19.85 -0.95
CA PRO A 13 -4.63 21.03 -1.69
C PRO A 13 -3.67 20.72 -2.85
N ALA A 14 -3.76 21.46 -3.95
CA ALA A 14 -2.79 21.39 -5.05
C ALA A 14 -1.44 22.03 -4.62
N ASP A 15 -0.71 21.30 -3.77
CA ASP A 15 0.57 21.72 -3.18
C ASP A 15 1.61 20.59 -3.39
N PRO A 16 2.82 20.90 -3.87
CA PRO A 16 3.87 19.87 -4.05
C PRO A 16 4.21 19.08 -2.78
N ARG A 17 3.96 19.65 -1.60
CA ARG A 17 4.20 18.98 -0.30
C ARG A 17 3.27 17.79 -0.04
N GLU A 18 2.12 17.76 -0.70
CA GLU A 18 1.14 16.67 -0.57
C GLU A 18 1.51 15.42 -1.38
N VAL A 19 2.43 15.53 -2.32
CA VAL A 19 2.81 14.40 -3.19
C VAL A 19 3.52 13.29 -2.40
N ALA A 20 4.36 13.63 -1.43
CA ALA A 20 5.06 12.64 -0.62
C ALA A 20 4.12 11.86 0.33
N PRO A 21 3.21 12.51 1.07
CA PRO A 21 2.15 11.82 1.82
C PRO A 21 1.27 10.91 0.95
N LEU A 22 0.87 11.39 -0.22
CA LEU A 22 0.09 10.58 -1.18
C LEU A 22 0.82 9.28 -1.55
N ARG A 23 2.11 9.37 -1.94
CA ARG A 23 2.92 8.21 -2.31
C ARG A 23 2.94 7.15 -1.21
N HIS A 24 3.07 7.60 0.02
CA HIS A 24 3.11 6.71 1.19
C HIS A 24 1.76 5.99 1.36
N GLN A 25 0.65 6.74 1.39
CA GLN A 25 -0.68 6.20 1.59
C GLN A 25 -1.09 5.24 0.46
N LEU A 26 -0.79 5.61 -0.80
CA LEU A 26 -1.10 4.75 -1.95
C LEU A 26 -0.28 3.45 -1.91
N ARG A 27 1.02 3.53 -1.56
CA ARG A 27 1.87 2.35 -1.43
C ARG A 27 1.38 1.42 -0.32
N GLU A 28 1.06 1.95 0.86
CA GLU A 28 0.51 1.15 1.96
C GLU A 28 -0.79 0.46 1.55
N TRP A 29 -1.72 1.19 0.92
CA TRP A 29 -2.97 0.62 0.46
C TRP A 29 -2.77 -0.48 -0.59
N LEU A 30 -1.86 -0.31 -1.55
CA LEU A 30 -1.52 -1.34 -2.54
C LEU A 30 -0.92 -2.59 -1.90
N GLN A 31 0.00 -2.42 -0.95
CA GLN A 31 0.61 -3.54 -0.22
C GLN A 31 -0.43 -4.30 0.61
N ASP A 32 -1.33 -3.58 1.29
CA ASP A 32 -2.42 -4.18 2.06
C ASP A 32 -3.41 -4.91 1.16
N SER A 33 -3.56 -4.46 -0.07
CA SER A 33 -4.36 -5.12 -1.12
C SER A 33 -3.63 -6.27 -1.82
N GLY A 34 -2.40 -6.58 -1.42
CA GLY A 34 -1.63 -7.74 -1.88
C GLY A 34 -0.83 -7.53 -3.18
N PHE A 35 -0.56 -6.27 -3.55
CA PHE A 35 0.36 -5.95 -4.65
C PHE A 35 1.81 -6.13 -4.19
N THR A 36 2.66 -6.59 -5.09
CA THR A 36 4.11 -6.66 -4.86
C THR A 36 4.72 -5.26 -4.79
N GLU A 37 5.91 -5.13 -4.22
CA GLU A 37 6.61 -3.83 -4.14
C GLU A 37 6.88 -3.25 -5.55
N ASP A 38 7.27 -4.08 -6.51
CA ASP A 38 7.55 -3.63 -7.87
C ASP A 38 6.29 -3.12 -8.58
N GLU A 39 5.15 -3.84 -8.47
CA GLU A 39 3.86 -3.39 -9.00
C GLU A 39 3.41 -2.08 -8.36
N ALA A 40 3.62 -1.94 -7.04
CA ALA A 40 3.28 -0.73 -6.31
C ALA A 40 4.17 0.46 -6.72
N ILE A 41 5.48 0.26 -6.94
CA ILE A 41 6.40 1.32 -7.39
C ILE A 41 5.95 1.92 -8.71
N ASP A 42 5.65 1.10 -9.71
CA ASP A 42 5.22 1.54 -11.03
C ASP A 42 3.95 2.37 -10.98
N LEU A 43 2.92 1.88 -10.26
CA LEU A 43 1.66 2.60 -10.14
C LEU A 43 1.80 3.89 -9.32
N VAL A 44 2.55 3.87 -8.21
CA VAL A 44 2.84 5.07 -7.40
C VAL A 44 3.58 6.11 -8.22
N LEU A 45 4.48 5.69 -9.12
CA LEU A 45 5.19 6.60 -10.02
C LEU A 45 4.22 7.26 -11.00
N ALA A 46 3.38 6.47 -11.68
CA ALA A 46 2.39 6.99 -12.63
C ALA A 46 1.39 7.97 -11.98
N VAL A 47 0.86 7.62 -10.81
CA VAL A 47 -0.04 8.49 -10.04
C VAL A 47 0.65 9.77 -9.60
N SER A 48 1.92 9.67 -9.16
CA SER A 48 2.71 10.85 -8.77
C SER A 48 2.90 11.82 -9.92
N GLU A 49 3.15 11.32 -11.14
CA GLU A 49 3.27 12.17 -12.33
C GLU A 49 1.93 12.84 -12.68
N ALA A 50 0.80 12.13 -12.58
CA ALA A 50 -0.51 12.72 -12.80
C ALA A 50 -0.82 13.83 -11.78
N VAL A 51 -0.51 13.61 -10.50
CA VAL A 51 -0.71 14.60 -9.43
C VAL A 51 0.24 15.79 -9.60
N ASN A 52 1.52 15.57 -9.92
CA ASN A 52 2.46 16.67 -10.19
C ASN A 52 1.97 17.53 -11.35
N ASN A 53 1.45 16.94 -12.42
CA ASN A 53 0.86 17.67 -13.54
C ASN A 53 -0.33 18.54 -13.10
N SER A 54 -1.19 18.04 -12.23
CA SER A 54 -2.32 18.81 -11.69
C SER A 54 -1.83 19.96 -10.80
N VAL A 55 -0.87 19.69 -9.90
CA VAL A 55 -0.30 20.70 -9.00
C VAL A 55 0.41 21.83 -9.76
N GLU A 56 1.20 21.47 -10.78
CA GLU A 56 2.01 22.45 -11.51
C GLU A 56 1.24 23.24 -12.58
N HIS A 57 0.22 22.63 -13.17
CA HIS A 57 -0.37 23.13 -14.40
C HIS A 57 -1.85 23.47 -14.35
N ALA A 58 -2.62 22.90 -13.41
CA ALA A 58 -4.05 23.11 -13.35
C ALA A 58 -4.42 24.45 -12.71
N TYR A 59 -3.63 24.93 -11.75
CA TYR A 59 -3.96 26.12 -10.95
C TYR A 59 -2.90 27.20 -11.07
N PRO A 60 -3.13 28.22 -11.94
CA PRO A 60 -2.22 29.36 -12.04
C PRO A 60 -2.26 30.20 -10.77
N ALA A 61 -1.09 30.59 -10.24
CA ALA A 61 -1.02 31.50 -9.11
C ALA A 61 -1.79 32.83 -9.39
N PRO A 62 -2.53 33.37 -8.39
CA PRO A 62 -2.61 32.96 -7.00
C PRO A 62 -3.74 31.94 -6.69
N ALA A 63 -4.34 31.29 -7.71
CA ALA A 63 -5.45 30.35 -7.52
C ALA A 63 -5.01 29.17 -6.67
N ARG A 64 -5.82 28.83 -5.69
CA ARG A 64 -5.67 27.60 -4.90
C ARG A 64 -6.67 26.58 -5.40
N GLY A 65 -6.23 25.36 -5.61
CA GLY A 65 -7.08 24.27 -6.03
C GLY A 65 -6.94 23.03 -5.17
N THR A 66 -7.71 22.02 -5.51
CA THR A 66 -7.67 20.69 -4.87
C THR A 66 -7.44 19.63 -5.91
N VAL A 67 -6.72 18.58 -5.52
CA VAL A 67 -6.57 17.35 -6.28
C VAL A 67 -7.28 16.24 -5.53
N GLU A 68 -8.01 15.42 -6.27
CA GLU A 68 -8.70 14.26 -5.77
C GLU A 68 -8.06 13.02 -6.39
N VAL A 69 -7.78 12.02 -5.56
CA VAL A 69 -7.25 10.73 -6.00
C VAL A 69 -8.15 9.65 -5.44
N SER A 70 -8.70 8.82 -6.31
CA SER A 70 -9.42 7.62 -5.92
C SER A 70 -8.77 6.40 -6.55
N ALA A 71 -8.68 5.31 -5.80
CA ALA A 71 -8.21 4.04 -6.30
C ALA A 71 -9.15 2.93 -5.87
N ARG A 72 -9.39 1.96 -6.76
CA ARG A 72 -10.22 0.80 -6.50
C ARG A 72 -9.64 -0.44 -7.17
N ILE A 73 -9.92 -1.58 -6.59
CA ILE A 73 -9.64 -2.87 -7.20
C ILE A 73 -10.91 -3.34 -7.91
N GLY A 74 -10.79 -3.67 -9.20
CA GLY A 74 -11.88 -4.24 -9.98
C GLY A 74 -12.06 -5.73 -9.71
N ASP A 75 -13.20 -6.28 -10.16
CA ASP A 75 -13.51 -7.71 -10.05
C ASP A 75 -12.50 -8.60 -10.82
N ASP A 76 -11.81 -8.02 -11.78
CA ASP A 76 -10.72 -8.63 -12.56
C ASP A 76 -9.36 -8.60 -11.83
N GLY A 77 -9.31 -7.99 -10.65
CA GLY A 77 -8.10 -7.79 -9.87
C GLY A 77 -7.22 -6.62 -10.37
N ALA A 78 -7.65 -5.88 -11.40
CA ALA A 78 -6.95 -4.68 -11.84
C ALA A 78 -7.15 -3.52 -10.87
N VAL A 79 -6.12 -2.68 -10.70
CA VAL A 79 -6.24 -1.41 -10.00
C VAL A 79 -6.62 -0.32 -10.99
N HIS A 80 -7.68 0.39 -10.66
CA HIS A 80 -8.10 1.59 -11.38
C HIS A 80 -7.87 2.80 -10.48
N VAL A 81 -7.05 3.73 -10.93
CA VAL A 81 -6.80 4.99 -10.22
C VAL A 81 -7.34 6.14 -11.06
N GLU A 82 -8.03 7.05 -10.40
CA GLU A 82 -8.48 8.30 -11.00
C GLU A 82 -7.87 9.47 -10.25
N VAL A 83 -7.20 10.37 -10.98
CA VAL A 83 -6.64 11.62 -10.47
C VAL A 83 -7.43 12.76 -11.13
N THR A 84 -8.11 13.57 -10.34
CA THR A 84 -8.96 14.66 -10.82
C THR A 84 -8.50 15.99 -10.24
N ASP A 85 -8.33 16.97 -11.13
CA ASP A 85 -8.21 18.39 -10.79
C ASP A 85 -9.41 19.17 -11.34
N HIS A 86 -9.71 20.31 -10.75
CA HIS A 86 -10.77 21.22 -11.16
C HIS A 86 -10.21 22.53 -11.72
N GLY A 87 -8.96 22.48 -12.20
CA GLY A 87 -8.28 23.63 -12.77
C GLY A 87 -8.53 23.81 -14.25
N ARG A 88 -7.73 24.66 -14.87
CA ARG A 88 -7.80 24.90 -16.31
C ARG A 88 -6.52 24.42 -16.97
N TRP A 89 -6.60 23.37 -17.74
CA TRP A 89 -5.46 22.89 -18.51
C TRP A 89 -4.95 23.96 -19.47
N ARG A 90 -3.69 24.30 -19.37
CA ARG A 90 -3.01 25.16 -20.33
C ARG A 90 -2.23 24.29 -21.30
N VAL A 91 -2.46 24.52 -22.60
CA VAL A 91 -1.58 23.94 -23.63
C VAL A 91 -0.19 24.55 -23.44
N PRO A 92 0.85 23.78 -23.14
CA PRO A 92 2.20 24.34 -22.97
C PRO A 92 2.68 24.91 -24.28
N PRO A 93 3.45 26.05 -24.26
CA PRO A 93 4.07 26.58 -25.47
C PRO A 93 5.03 25.54 -26.07
N PRO A 94 5.19 25.50 -27.42
CA PRO A 94 5.93 24.46 -28.14
C PRO A 94 7.41 24.31 -27.77
N ALA A 95 7.99 25.27 -27.08
CA ALA A 95 9.44 25.42 -26.91
C ALA A 95 10.05 24.67 -25.69
N LEU A 96 9.30 23.90 -24.90
CA LEU A 96 9.82 23.23 -23.72
C LEU A 96 9.71 21.70 -23.82
N THR A 97 10.71 21.11 -24.43
CA THR A 97 10.85 19.68 -24.78
C THR A 97 11.03 18.71 -23.60
N THR A 98 11.05 19.15 -22.36
CA THR A 98 11.11 18.29 -21.18
C THR A 98 9.75 17.79 -20.71
N ARG A 99 8.66 18.36 -21.19
CA ARG A 99 7.27 18.14 -20.73
C ARG A 99 6.54 16.92 -21.28
N GLY A 100 7.12 16.18 -22.23
CA GLY A 100 6.55 14.93 -22.73
C GLY A 100 6.92 13.70 -21.90
N ARG A 101 7.84 13.83 -20.95
CA ARG A 101 8.38 12.71 -20.20
C ARG A 101 7.39 12.13 -19.19
N GLY A 102 6.61 12.97 -18.50
CA GLY A 102 5.64 12.51 -17.50
C GLY A 102 4.54 11.63 -18.10
N LEU A 103 4.01 12.02 -19.28
CA LEU A 103 3.01 11.19 -19.97
C LEU A 103 3.61 9.89 -20.51
N LEU A 104 4.85 9.94 -21.02
CA LEU A 104 5.57 8.73 -21.45
C LEU A 104 5.81 7.81 -20.26
N LEU A 105 6.28 8.37 -19.14
CA LEU A 105 6.54 7.64 -17.91
C LEU A 105 5.25 6.97 -17.38
N MET A 106 4.12 7.69 -17.34
CA MET A 106 2.83 7.09 -16.96
C MET A 106 2.48 5.89 -17.86
N ARG A 107 2.65 6.03 -19.19
CA ARG A 107 2.36 4.95 -20.15
C ARG A 107 3.30 3.76 -20.09
N GLU A 108 4.52 3.95 -19.62
CA GLU A 108 5.49 2.87 -19.41
C GLU A 108 5.27 2.14 -18.07
N SER A 109 4.63 2.82 -17.10
CA SER A 109 4.44 2.32 -15.74
C SER A 109 3.10 1.60 -15.53
N VAL A 110 2.09 1.79 -16.42
CA VAL A 110 0.76 1.17 -16.29
C VAL A 110 0.25 0.67 -17.63
N ASP A 111 -0.76 -0.20 -17.60
CA ASP A 111 -1.26 -0.84 -18.84
C ASP A 111 -2.13 0.12 -19.66
N GLU A 112 -2.85 1.03 -19.00
CA GLU A 112 -3.72 1.99 -19.70
C GLU A 112 -3.67 3.37 -19.03
N VAL A 113 -3.62 4.42 -19.86
CA VAL A 113 -3.68 5.81 -19.45
C VAL A 113 -4.71 6.54 -20.30
N GLU A 114 -5.79 6.97 -19.66
CA GLU A 114 -6.79 7.84 -20.28
C GLU A 114 -6.72 9.24 -19.67
N ILE A 115 -6.82 10.29 -20.51
CA ILE A 115 -6.86 11.68 -20.08
C ILE A 115 -8.09 12.35 -20.63
N ALA A 116 -9.05 12.65 -19.76
CA ALA A 116 -10.25 13.41 -20.09
C ALA A 116 -10.05 14.88 -19.65
N ARG A 117 -10.22 15.79 -20.60
CA ARG A 117 -10.10 17.25 -20.37
C ARG A 117 -11.45 17.91 -20.60
N SER A 118 -11.81 18.79 -19.69
CA SER A 118 -13.05 19.56 -19.77
C SER A 118 -12.81 21.04 -19.38
N ALA A 119 -13.85 21.86 -19.51
CA ALA A 119 -13.81 23.24 -19.02
C ALA A 119 -13.70 23.30 -17.50
N ASN A 120 -14.02 22.22 -16.79
CA ASN A 120 -14.09 22.13 -15.33
C ASN A 120 -12.90 21.37 -14.71
N GLY A 121 -11.90 20.98 -15.50
CA GLY A 121 -10.71 20.31 -15.00
C GLY A 121 -10.24 19.16 -15.88
N THR A 122 -9.27 18.43 -15.36
CA THR A 122 -8.69 17.25 -16.00
C THR A 122 -8.88 16.04 -15.11
N THR A 123 -9.22 14.91 -15.71
CA THR A 123 -9.23 13.61 -15.06
C THR A 123 -8.27 12.68 -15.78
N VAL A 124 -7.33 12.11 -15.05
CA VAL A 124 -6.40 11.08 -15.53
C VAL A 124 -6.83 9.75 -14.94
N ARG A 125 -7.12 8.76 -15.79
CA ARG A 125 -7.40 7.39 -15.37
C ARG A 125 -6.22 6.50 -15.72
N LEU A 126 -5.80 5.73 -14.73
CA LEU A 126 -4.69 4.80 -14.82
C LEU A 126 -5.21 3.41 -14.47
N THR A 127 -4.94 2.43 -15.32
CA THR A 127 -5.29 1.03 -15.05
C THR A 127 -4.02 0.20 -15.02
N ARG A 128 -3.84 -0.57 -13.96
CA ARG A 128 -2.77 -1.55 -13.83
C ARG A 128 -3.38 -2.91 -13.53
N THR A 129 -3.28 -3.80 -14.50
CA THR A 129 -3.65 -5.20 -14.33
C THR A 129 -2.61 -5.86 -13.43
N ARG A 130 -3.05 -6.57 -12.41
CA ARG A 130 -2.14 -7.47 -11.70
C ARG A 130 -1.53 -8.40 -12.72
N VAL A 131 -0.22 -8.47 -12.76
CA VAL A 131 0.43 -9.60 -13.43
C VAL A 131 -0.02 -10.82 -12.63
N SER A 132 -1.08 -11.47 -13.10
CA SER A 132 -1.42 -12.79 -12.64
C SER A 132 -0.24 -13.67 -13.04
N VAL A 133 0.76 -13.77 -12.16
CA VAL A 133 1.51 -15.01 -12.10
C VAL A 133 0.40 -16.03 -11.94
N PRO A 134 0.21 -16.98 -12.90
CA PRO A 134 -0.85 -17.98 -12.77
C PRO A 134 -0.74 -18.47 -11.35
N ALA A 135 -1.83 -18.36 -10.59
CA ALA A 135 -1.81 -18.83 -9.22
C ALA A 135 -1.48 -20.32 -9.35
N GLU A 136 -0.20 -20.63 -9.25
CA GLU A 136 0.17 -21.93 -8.73
C GLU A 136 -0.70 -22.02 -7.49
N ARG A 137 -1.69 -22.90 -7.52
CA ARG A 137 -2.60 -23.17 -6.39
C ARG A 137 -1.75 -22.99 -5.15
N PRO A 138 -2.01 -21.95 -4.30
CA PRO A 138 -1.08 -21.55 -3.26
C PRO A 138 -0.63 -22.82 -2.58
N ALA A 139 0.64 -23.13 -2.66
CA ALA A 139 1.19 -24.28 -1.95
C ALA A 139 0.67 -24.12 -0.52
N PRO A 140 0.13 -25.17 0.10
CA PRO A 140 -0.46 -25.05 1.42
C PRO A 140 0.50 -24.21 2.26
N PRO A 141 0.01 -23.19 2.97
CA PRO A 141 0.87 -22.17 3.56
C PRO A 141 2.01 -22.89 4.28
N GLU A 142 3.26 -22.57 3.92
CA GLU A 142 4.45 -23.25 4.50
C GLU A 142 4.45 -23.17 6.02
N TYR A 143 3.61 -22.29 6.58
CA TYR A 143 3.42 -22.13 8.02
C TYR A 143 1.96 -21.79 8.36
N GLU A 144 1.56 -22.13 9.58
CA GLU A 144 0.26 -21.84 10.17
C GLU A 144 0.44 -21.15 11.52
N VAL A 145 -0.48 -20.23 11.84
CA VAL A 145 -0.54 -19.59 13.17
C VAL A 145 -1.88 -19.91 13.80
N HIS A 146 -1.85 -20.69 14.88
CA HIS A 146 -3.03 -20.99 15.67
C HIS A 146 -3.07 -20.11 16.91
N VAL A 147 -4.16 -19.38 17.10
CA VAL A 147 -4.32 -18.42 18.20
C VAL A 147 -5.33 -18.97 19.21
N TYR A 148 -4.96 -18.94 20.49
CA TYR A 148 -5.80 -19.38 21.60
C TYR A 148 -5.88 -18.30 22.67
N GLU A 149 -7.07 -18.01 23.18
CA GLU A 149 -7.26 -17.17 24.36
C GLU A 149 -7.05 -17.98 25.63
N THR A 150 -6.35 -17.39 26.60
CA THR A 150 -6.09 -17.98 27.92
C THR A 150 -6.48 -16.97 29.01
N SER A 151 -6.56 -17.43 30.24
CA SER A 151 -6.82 -16.54 31.40
C SER A 151 -5.74 -15.48 31.63
N SER A 152 -4.52 -15.68 31.08
CA SER A 152 -3.37 -14.79 31.25
C SER A 152 -3.00 -13.99 29.99
N GLY A 153 -3.76 -14.09 28.90
CA GLY A 153 -3.48 -13.41 27.63
C GLY A 153 -3.76 -14.31 26.43
N VAL A 154 -3.02 -14.10 25.37
CA VAL A 154 -3.16 -14.83 24.11
C VAL A 154 -1.92 -15.68 23.84
N VAL A 155 -2.12 -16.90 23.34
CA VAL A 155 -1.05 -17.81 22.89
C VAL A 155 -1.18 -18.01 21.39
N ALA A 156 -0.12 -17.70 20.64
CA ALA A 156 -0.01 -17.94 19.21
C ALA A 156 1.01 -19.06 18.94
N VAL A 157 0.56 -20.20 18.43
CA VAL A 157 1.43 -21.32 18.06
C VAL A 157 1.76 -21.23 16.57
N VAL A 158 3.04 -21.07 16.25
CA VAL A 158 3.53 -21.01 14.86
C VAL A 158 4.08 -22.38 14.48
N ARG A 159 3.56 -22.94 13.37
CA ARG A 159 3.93 -24.28 12.86
C ARG A 159 4.43 -24.17 11.42
N GLY A 160 5.37 -25.05 11.04
CA GLY A 160 5.89 -25.10 9.67
C GLY A 160 7.06 -24.16 9.43
N ASN A 161 7.37 -23.91 8.17
CA ASN A 161 8.51 -23.08 7.75
C ASN A 161 8.02 -21.66 7.41
N VAL A 162 8.48 -20.67 8.14
CA VAL A 162 8.15 -19.26 7.85
C VAL A 162 9.19 -18.71 6.87
N PRO A 163 8.84 -18.45 5.60
CA PRO A 163 9.76 -17.85 4.65
C PRO A 163 10.12 -16.42 5.09
N VAL A 164 11.29 -15.93 4.66
CA VAL A 164 11.78 -14.59 5.01
C VAL A 164 10.77 -13.50 4.59
N THR A 165 10.14 -13.70 3.44
CA THR A 165 9.11 -12.81 2.88
C THR A 165 7.81 -12.75 3.68
N ALA A 166 7.53 -13.74 4.53
CA ALA A 166 6.32 -13.79 5.35
C ALA A 166 6.45 -13.04 6.70
N GLY A 167 7.59 -12.41 6.97
CA GLY A 167 7.79 -11.63 8.21
C GLY A 167 6.73 -10.56 8.44
N PRO A 168 6.39 -9.70 7.47
CA PRO A 168 5.33 -8.69 7.62
C PRO A 168 3.96 -9.30 7.90
N SER A 169 3.58 -10.36 7.21
CA SER A 169 2.31 -11.08 7.42
C SER A 169 2.25 -11.71 8.81
N LEU A 170 3.30 -12.40 9.24
CA LEU A 170 3.40 -12.96 10.58
C LEU A 170 3.28 -11.88 11.66
N ARG A 171 3.98 -10.75 11.50
CA ARG A 171 3.88 -9.60 12.41
C ARG A 171 2.44 -9.12 12.53
N ARG A 172 1.75 -8.92 11.41
CA ARG A 172 0.34 -8.47 11.38
C ARG A 172 -0.55 -9.44 12.14
N THR A 173 -0.45 -10.73 11.86
CA THR A 173 -1.21 -11.77 12.55
C THR A 173 -0.99 -11.75 14.06
N LEU A 174 0.26 -11.62 14.51
CA LEU A 174 0.60 -11.59 15.93
C LEU A 174 0.12 -10.31 16.63
N ILE A 175 0.22 -9.15 15.98
CA ILE A 175 -0.29 -7.87 16.50
C ILE A 175 -1.83 -7.91 16.59
N THR A 176 -2.49 -8.45 15.57
CA THR A 176 -3.96 -8.64 15.59
C THR A 176 -4.37 -9.57 16.71
N ALA A 177 -3.68 -10.70 16.91
CA ALA A 177 -3.93 -11.62 18.02
C ALA A 177 -3.77 -10.93 19.37
N ALA A 178 -2.77 -10.07 19.53
CA ALA A 178 -2.55 -9.26 20.74
C ALA A 178 -3.48 -8.04 20.85
N ARG A 179 -4.52 -7.93 19.98
CA ARG A 179 -5.46 -6.80 19.95
C ARG A 179 -4.74 -5.44 19.88
N GLY A 180 -3.78 -5.32 18.96
CA GLY A 180 -2.96 -4.11 18.83
C GLY A 180 -1.97 -3.89 19.95
N GLY A 181 -1.60 -4.93 20.69
CA GLY A 181 -0.71 -4.85 21.85
C GLY A 181 -1.41 -4.71 23.21
N SER A 182 -2.76 -4.62 23.22
CA SER A 182 -3.54 -4.40 24.45
C SER A 182 -3.63 -5.61 25.38
N VAL A 183 -3.18 -6.78 24.94
CA VAL A 183 -3.15 -8.01 25.78
C VAL A 183 -1.78 -8.68 25.68
N PRO A 184 -1.30 -9.33 26.77
CA PRO A 184 -0.05 -10.09 26.73
C PRO A 184 -0.11 -11.20 25.68
N LEU A 185 1.00 -11.39 24.95
CA LEU A 185 1.11 -12.41 23.91
C LEU A 185 2.24 -13.38 24.22
N THR A 186 1.93 -14.67 24.16
CA THR A 186 2.91 -15.75 24.15
C THR A 186 3.00 -16.35 22.75
N VAL A 187 4.19 -16.39 22.14
CA VAL A 187 4.43 -17.01 20.86
C VAL A 187 5.18 -18.32 21.07
N ASP A 188 4.52 -19.42 20.73
CA ASP A 188 5.09 -20.78 20.81
C ASP A 188 5.70 -21.16 19.46
N LEU A 189 7.02 -21.31 19.41
CA LEU A 189 7.82 -21.69 18.26
C LEU A 189 8.32 -23.15 18.33
N THR A 190 7.83 -23.96 19.27
CA THR A 190 8.30 -25.34 19.46
C THR A 190 8.03 -26.21 18.22
N ARG A 191 7.05 -25.84 17.40
CA ARG A 191 6.67 -26.54 16.17
C ARG A 191 7.09 -25.80 14.90
N LEU A 192 7.94 -24.77 15.04
CA LEU A 192 8.54 -24.08 13.91
C LEU A 192 9.57 -24.98 13.24
N GLY A 193 9.61 -25.00 11.91
CA GLY A 193 10.66 -25.64 11.13
C GLY A 193 11.99 -24.88 11.21
N GLU A 194 12.65 -24.66 10.11
CA GLU A 194 13.89 -23.87 10.11
C GLU A 194 13.63 -22.41 10.47
N ARG A 195 14.38 -21.87 11.43
CA ARG A 195 14.37 -20.44 11.76
C ARG A 195 15.02 -19.65 10.63
N LYS A 196 14.26 -18.83 9.95
CA LYS A 196 14.78 -17.85 8.99
C LYS A 196 14.52 -16.45 9.51
N GLY A 197 15.34 -15.48 9.15
CA GLY A 197 15.37 -14.11 9.71
C GLY A 197 14.02 -13.34 9.71
N GLY A 198 13.03 -13.76 8.91
CA GLY A 198 11.70 -13.17 8.90
C GLY A 198 10.95 -13.30 10.24
N VAL A 199 11.11 -14.41 10.96
CA VAL A 199 10.49 -14.63 12.28
C VAL A 199 11.09 -13.68 13.31
N GLU A 200 12.40 -13.52 13.32
CA GLU A 200 13.09 -12.66 14.30
C GLU A 200 12.72 -11.19 14.13
N HIS A 201 12.60 -10.73 12.87
CA HIS A 201 12.13 -9.37 12.58
C HIS A 201 10.68 -9.15 13.02
N ALA A 202 9.79 -10.12 12.73
CA ALA A 202 8.40 -10.05 13.15
C ALA A 202 8.27 -9.99 14.69
N LEU A 203 8.98 -10.86 15.42
CA LEU A 203 8.93 -10.91 16.88
C LEU A 203 9.48 -9.63 17.52
N ARG A 204 10.54 -9.04 16.97
CA ARG A 204 11.10 -7.77 17.48
C ARG A 204 10.06 -6.65 17.38
N ALA A 205 9.46 -6.47 16.21
CA ALA A 205 8.45 -5.43 16.01
C ALA A 205 7.17 -5.66 16.84
N VAL A 206 6.80 -6.92 17.10
CA VAL A 206 5.70 -7.26 18.01
C VAL A 206 6.06 -6.93 19.45
N SER A 207 7.29 -7.23 19.90
CA SER A 207 7.78 -6.87 21.25
C SER A 207 7.70 -5.38 21.49
N GLU A 208 8.21 -4.58 20.56
CA GLU A 208 8.18 -3.11 20.63
C GLU A 208 6.74 -2.59 20.72
N ALA A 209 5.81 -3.14 19.96
CA ALA A 209 4.41 -2.74 19.99
C ALA A 209 3.72 -3.09 21.32
N LEU A 210 3.98 -4.27 21.88
CA LEU A 210 3.43 -4.67 23.18
C LEU A 210 4.02 -3.84 24.32
N GLU A 211 5.32 -3.61 24.33
CA GLU A 211 6.00 -2.79 25.34
C GLU A 211 5.48 -1.35 25.35
N ALA A 212 5.24 -0.77 24.16
CA ALA A 212 4.63 0.55 24.04
C ALA A 212 3.21 0.63 24.64
N ALA A 213 2.48 -0.50 24.64
CA ALA A 213 1.15 -0.64 25.24
C ALA A 213 1.19 -1.13 26.72
N GLY A 214 2.37 -1.25 27.31
CA GLY A 214 2.54 -1.71 28.70
C GLY A 214 2.40 -3.22 28.89
N ASN A 215 2.45 -4.00 27.81
CA ASN A 215 2.34 -5.46 27.82
C ASN A 215 3.67 -6.14 27.47
N ARG A 216 3.71 -7.46 27.54
CA ARG A 216 4.91 -8.26 27.31
C ARG A 216 4.70 -9.33 26.25
N LEU A 217 5.70 -9.51 25.39
CA LEU A 217 5.87 -10.67 24.55
C LEU A 217 6.65 -11.76 25.31
N THR A 218 6.10 -12.97 25.35
CA THR A 218 6.81 -14.17 25.81
C THR A 218 7.03 -15.08 24.60
N VAL A 219 8.25 -15.55 24.39
CA VAL A 219 8.58 -16.47 23.31
C VAL A 219 9.00 -17.80 23.90
N CYS A 220 8.28 -18.87 23.54
CA CYS A 220 8.69 -20.26 23.81
C CYS A 220 9.56 -20.72 22.65
N PRO A 221 10.88 -20.79 22.82
CA PRO A 221 11.78 -21.22 21.74
C PRO A 221 11.61 -22.71 21.44
N ARG A 222 12.11 -23.11 20.29
CA ARG A 222 12.22 -24.52 19.89
C ARG A 222 13.23 -25.25 20.76
#